data_d32f22d36b6c3fc2a09818214934f613
#
_entry.id   d32f22d36b6c3fc2a09818214934f613
#
_cell.length_a   1.000
_cell.length_b   1.000
_cell.length_c   1.000
_cell.angle_alpha   90.00
_cell.angle_beta   90.00
_cell.angle_gamma   90.00
#
_symmetry.space_group_name_H-M   'P 1'
#
loop_
_entity.id
_entity.type
_entity.pdbx_description
1 polymer ?
#
loop_
_entity_poly.entity_id
_entity_poly.type
_entity_poly.pdbx_seq_one_letter_code
_entity_poly.pdbx_strand_id
1 'polypeptide(L)'
;LPKTNEFDLYAFMNSAEKVGGDFYDFFYVTPTQLVFLVGDVSGKGVPAALFMITAKEGLKTKTMDGHTPSRALEIVNNSLIDNNADRMFVTSWLGKVNLENGELTYVSAGHPPAMIKRKGEGFKPLMDNQNKFLATFEDIKFSQSTIQLEEGDIVFLYTDGLTEAEKNDDLFGDKRLQEALN
;
A
#
# COMPACT_ATOMS: atom_id res chain seq x y z
N LEU A 1 -3.67 -14.94 -9.23
CA LEU A 1 -3.22 -13.73 -9.91
C LEU A 1 -3.90 -13.61 -11.26
N PRO A 2 -4.44 -12.44 -11.63
CA PRO A 2 -5.05 -12.25 -12.94
C PRO A 2 -3.99 -12.47 -14.04
N LYS A 3 -4.35 -13.24 -15.05
CA LYS A 3 -3.54 -13.37 -16.27
C LYS A 3 -4.15 -12.48 -17.33
N THR A 4 -3.53 -11.36 -17.61
CA THR A 4 -3.93 -10.43 -18.66
C THR A 4 -2.75 -10.15 -19.57
N ASN A 5 -3.02 -9.61 -20.75
CA ASN A 5 -1.96 -9.15 -21.65
C ASN A 5 -1.56 -7.68 -21.38
N GLU A 6 -2.24 -7.02 -20.44
CA GLU A 6 -2.12 -5.59 -20.16
C GLU A 6 -1.11 -5.32 -19.05
N PHE A 7 -0.95 -6.25 -18.10
CA PHE A 7 0.02 -6.14 -17.00
C PHE A 7 0.35 -7.52 -16.41
N ASP A 8 1.51 -7.62 -15.80
CA ASP A 8 1.88 -8.71 -14.91
C ASP A 8 1.76 -8.26 -13.45
N LEU A 9 1.24 -9.12 -12.59
CA LEU A 9 1.13 -8.86 -11.15
C LEU A 9 1.76 -10.03 -10.38
N TYR A 10 2.62 -9.69 -9.43
CA TYR A 10 3.19 -10.63 -8.47
C TYR A 10 3.01 -10.10 -7.06
N ALA A 11 2.68 -10.97 -6.12
CA ALA A 11 2.60 -10.62 -4.71
C ALA A 11 3.13 -11.78 -3.85
N PHE A 12 3.87 -11.44 -2.81
CA PHE A 12 4.45 -12.38 -1.86
C PHE A 12 4.37 -11.79 -0.45
N MET A 13 4.05 -12.63 0.52
CA MET A 13 4.08 -12.26 1.94
C MET A 13 4.59 -13.44 2.75
N ASN A 14 5.49 -13.16 3.68
CA ASN A 14 5.99 -14.13 4.64
C ASN A 14 6.01 -13.48 6.03
N SER A 15 4.98 -13.75 6.81
CA SER A 15 4.86 -13.19 8.15
C SER A 15 5.92 -13.78 9.09
N ALA A 16 6.52 -12.93 9.92
CA ALA A 16 7.48 -13.35 10.95
C ALA A 16 6.80 -14.20 12.05
N GLU A 17 5.53 -13.95 12.32
CA GLU A 17 4.70 -14.70 13.27
C GLU A 17 3.56 -15.42 12.55
N LYS A 18 2.80 -16.26 13.29
CA LYS A 18 1.65 -17.00 12.74
C LYS A 18 0.55 -16.09 12.18
N VAL A 19 0.42 -14.88 12.71
CA VAL A 19 -0.47 -13.81 12.24
C VAL A 19 0.24 -12.47 12.43
N GLY A 20 0.07 -11.54 11.48
CA GLY A 20 0.74 -10.23 11.46
C GLY A 20 -0.19 -9.09 11.11
N GLY A 21 0.35 -7.86 11.22
CA GLY A 21 -0.31 -6.62 10.80
C GLY A 21 -0.18 -6.31 9.32
N ASP A 22 0.83 -6.87 8.67
CA ASP A 22 1.07 -6.71 7.22
C ASP A 22 -0.09 -7.22 6.38
N PHE A 23 -0.40 -6.53 5.31
CA PHE A 23 -1.39 -6.95 4.34
C PHE A 23 -1.14 -6.38 2.96
N TYR A 24 -1.65 -7.06 1.96
CA TYR A 24 -1.85 -6.53 0.61
C TYR A 24 -3.18 -7.01 0.05
N ASP A 25 -3.70 -6.32 -0.94
CA ASP A 25 -4.82 -6.77 -1.76
C ASP A 25 -4.73 -6.16 -3.16
N PHE A 26 -5.38 -6.79 -4.12
CA PHE A 26 -5.59 -6.25 -5.46
C PHE A 26 -6.92 -6.77 -6.00
N PHE A 27 -7.66 -5.88 -6.64
CA PHE A 27 -8.99 -6.20 -7.15
C PHE A 27 -9.40 -5.20 -8.24
N TYR A 28 -10.31 -5.63 -9.08
CA TYR A 28 -10.94 -4.76 -10.06
C TYR A 28 -12.12 -4.02 -9.44
N VAL A 29 -12.19 -2.71 -9.63
CA VAL A 29 -13.38 -1.88 -9.34
C VAL A 29 -14.32 -1.88 -10.53
N THR A 30 -13.75 -1.81 -11.72
CA THR A 30 -14.43 -1.99 -13.01
C THR A 30 -13.54 -2.86 -13.90
N PRO A 31 -14.01 -3.35 -15.06
CA PRO A 31 -13.15 -4.13 -15.96
C PRO A 31 -11.84 -3.42 -16.36
N THR A 32 -11.80 -2.09 -16.32
CA THR A 32 -10.66 -1.27 -16.72
C THR A 32 -9.98 -0.52 -15.56
N GLN A 33 -10.43 -0.72 -14.33
CA GLN A 33 -9.83 -0.09 -13.16
C GLN A 33 -9.35 -1.14 -12.16
N LEU A 34 -8.05 -1.27 -12.03
CA LEU A 34 -7.40 -2.13 -11.05
C LEU A 34 -6.97 -1.30 -9.84
N VAL A 35 -7.26 -1.81 -8.65
CA VAL A 35 -6.75 -1.30 -7.38
C VAL A 35 -5.75 -2.28 -6.81
N PHE A 36 -4.69 -1.76 -6.22
CA PHE A 36 -3.72 -2.53 -5.46
C PHE A 36 -3.25 -1.72 -4.25
N LEU A 37 -3.06 -2.40 -3.16
CA LEU A 37 -2.70 -1.77 -1.90
C LEU A 37 -1.78 -2.66 -1.08
N VAL A 38 -0.99 -2.02 -0.23
CA VAL A 38 -0.19 -2.64 0.80
C VAL A 38 -0.31 -1.81 2.06
N GLY A 39 -0.19 -2.43 3.22
CA GLY A 39 -0.21 -1.71 4.48
C GLY A 39 0.31 -2.57 5.62
N ASP A 40 0.56 -1.91 6.74
CA ASP A 40 0.99 -2.53 7.98
C ASP A 40 0.32 -1.87 9.18
N VAL A 41 -0.07 -2.68 10.15
CA VAL A 41 -0.70 -2.27 11.41
C VAL A 41 0.34 -2.29 12.50
N SER A 42 0.43 -1.21 13.25
CA SER A 42 1.28 -1.14 14.45
C SER A 42 0.88 -2.22 15.46
N GLY A 43 1.90 -2.88 16.04
CA GLY A 43 1.69 -3.96 17.00
C GLY A 43 1.82 -5.35 16.39
N LYS A 44 1.50 -6.39 17.16
CA LYS A 44 1.72 -7.79 16.78
C LYS A 44 0.59 -8.70 17.24
N GLY A 45 0.53 -9.88 16.65
CA GLY A 45 -0.38 -10.93 17.07
C GLY A 45 -1.84 -10.69 16.70
N VAL A 46 -2.75 -11.32 17.43
CA VAL A 46 -4.18 -11.37 17.10
C VAL A 46 -4.86 -9.99 17.06
N PRO A 47 -4.62 -9.05 18.01
CA PRO A 47 -5.24 -7.73 17.93
C PRO A 47 -4.87 -6.98 16.65
N ALA A 48 -3.57 -6.95 16.29
CA ALA A 48 -3.12 -6.31 15.06
C ALA A 48 -3.70 -6.99 13.82
N ALA A 49 -3.79 -8.32 13.78
CA ALA A 49 -4.41 -9.05 12.68
C ALA A 49 -5.90 -8.74 12.50
N LEU A 50 -6.66 -8.60 13.59
CA LEU A 50 -8.08 -8.20 13.50
C LEU A 50 -8.24 -6.77 13.01
N PHE A 51 -7.40 -5.86 13.50
CA PHE A 51 -7.40 -4.47 13.06
C PHE A 51 -7.00 -4.35 11.59
N MET A 52 -6.02 -5.14 11.16
CA MET A 52 -5.60 -5.27 9.75
C MET A 52 -6.75 -5.68 8.85
N ILE A 53 -7.51 -6.72 9.23
CA ILE A 53 -8.68 -7.16 8.44
C ILE A 53 -9.68 -6.02 8.31
N THR A 54 -9.98 -5.30 9.40
CA THR A 54 -10.91 -4.16 9.40
C THR A 54 -10.43 -3.06 8.46
N ALA A 55 -9.15 -2.70 8.53
CA ALA A 55 -8.55 -1.68 7.66
C ALA A 55 -8.59 -2.10 6.19
N LYS A 56 -8.12 -3.31 5.88
CA LYS A 56 -8.07 -3.85 4.52
C LYS A 56 -9.46 -3.92 3.88
N GLU A 57 -10.44 -4.53 4.56
CA GLU A 57 -11.80 -4.67 4.05
C GLU A 57 -12.51 -3.31 3.95
N GLY A 58 -12.23 -2.38 4.88
CA GLY A 58 -12.71 -1.01 4.79
C GLY A 58 -12.21 -0.29 3.54
N LEU A 59 -10.89 -0.32 3.28
CA LEU A 59 -10.29 0.29 2.10
C LEU A 59 -10.85 -0.32 0.81
N LYS A 60 -10.96 -1.65 0.75
CA LYS A 60 -11.54 -2.36 -0.38
C LYS A 60 -12.98 -1.93 -0.63
N THR A 61 -13.83 -1.98 0.38
CA THR A 61 -15.25 -1.64 0.27
C THR A 61 -15.42 -0.20 -0.20
N LYS A 62 -14.73 0.76 0.42
CA LYS A 62 -14.86 2.19 0.03
C LYS A 62 -14.34 2.46 -1.37
N THR A 63 -13.31 1.77 -1.80
CA THR A 63 -12.83 1.90 -3.19
C THR A 63 -13.81 1.25 -4.18
N MET A 64 -14.40 0.10 -3.84
CA MET A 64 -15.45 -0.55 -4.62
C MET A 64 -16.74 0.29 -4.70
N ASP A 65 -17.05 1.08 -3.66
CA ASP A 65 -18.14 2.07 -3.66
C ASP A 65 -17.89 3.26 -4.62
N GLY A 66 -16.74 3.29 -5.31
CA GLY A 66 -16.38 4.30 -6.30
C GLY A 66 -15.65 5.53 -5.74
N HIS A 67 -15.28 5.52 -4.48
CA HIS A 67 -14.50 6.61 -3.90
C HIS A 67 -13.09 6.68 -4.50
N THR A 68 -12.52 7.90 -4.51
CA THR A 68 -11.09 8.09 -4.84
C THR A 68 -10.21 7.48 -3.75
N PRO A 69 -8.94 7.14 -4.04
CA PRO A 69 -8.00 6.63 -3.05
C PRO A 69 -7.94 7.47 -1.77
N SER A 70 -7.80 8.81 -1.89
CA SER A 70 -7.76 9.71 -0.73
C SER A 70 -9.07 9.68 0.07
N ARG A 71 -10.22 9.70 -0.61
CA ARG A 71 -11.52 9.68 0.06
C ARG A 71 -11.79 8.34 0.77
N ALA A 72 -11.38 7.23 0.18
CA ALA A 72 -11.47 5.93 0.82
C ALA A 72 -10.67 5.90 2.14
N LEU A 73 -9.42 6.43 2.12
CA LEU A 73 -8.62 6.54 3.34
C LEU A 73 -9.28 7.45 4.41
N GLU A 74 -9.84 8.60 4.02
CA GLU A 74 -10.54 9.50 4.95
C GLU A 74 -11.69 8.81 5.69
N ILE A 75 -12.52 8.08 4.95
CA ILE A 75 -13.68 7.38 5.52
C ILE A 75 -13.22 6.25 6.45
N VAL A 76 -12.26 5.44 6.00
CA VAL A 76 -11.74 4.32 6.77
C VAL A 76 -11.00 4.79 8.01
N ASN A 77 -10.23 5.90 7.92
CA ASN A 77 -9.56 6.51 9.06
C ASN A 77 -10.54 6.75 10.23
N ASN A 78 -11.65 7.44 9.99
CA ASN A 78 -12.61 7.75 11.04
C ASN A 78 -13.27 6.48 11.60
N SER A 79 -13.65 5.54 10.72
CA SER A 79 -14.22 4.25 11.15
C SER A 79 -13.25 3.42 12.01
N LEU A 80 -11.95 3.48 11.73
CA LEU A 80 -10.93 2.79 12.52
C LEU A 80 -10.76 3.43 13.91
N ILE A 81 -10.81 4.76 14.01
CA ILE A 81 -10.67 5.49 15.28
C ILE A 81 -11.79 5.12 16.25
N ASP A 82 -13.03 5.03 15.78
CA ASP A 82 -14.21 4.71 16.60
C ASP A 82 -14.09 3.39 17.37
N ASN A 83 -13.26 2.45 16.87
CA ASN A 83 -13.10 1.11 17.44
C ASN A 83 -11.64 0.79 17.82
N ASN A 84 -10.83 1.81 18.14
CA ASN A 84 -9.39 1.69 18.36
C ASN A 84 -9.01 1.82 19.85
N ALA A 85 -9.51 0.90 20.70
CA ALA A 85 -9.19 0.90 22.13
C ALA A 85 -7.69 0.74 22.41
N ASP A 86 -6.98 -0.02 21.57
CA ASP A 86 -5.55 -0.31 21.71
C ASP A 86 -4.66 0.78 21.08
N ARG A 87 -5.23 1.85 20.54
CA ARG A 87 -4.53 2.97 19.91
C ARG A 87 -3.55 2.52 18.82
N MET A 88 -3.93 1.51 18.05
CA MET A 88 -3.16 1.05 16.89
C MET A 88 -3.28 2.08 15.76
N PHE A 89 -2.29 2.11 14.90
CA PHE A 89 -2.33 2.88 13.66
C PHE A 89 -2.01 1.97 12.47
N VAL A 90 -2.34 2.44 11.28
CA VAL A 90 -2.09 1.71 10.04
C VAL A 90 -1.31 2.59 9.09
N THR A 91 -0.21 2.07 8.57
CA THR A 91 0.41 2.63 7.39
C THR A 91 -0.19 1.96 6.16
N SER A 92 -0.43 2.69 5.08
CA SER A 92 -0.94 2.09 3.85
C SER A 92 -0.55 2.90 2.62
N TRP A 93 -0.25 2.19 1.55
CA TRP A 93 -0.16 2.74 0.21
C TRP A 93 -1.28 2.12 -0.64
N LEU A 94 -2.10 2.95 -1.28
CA LEU A 94 -3.22 2.54 -2.12
C LEU A 94 -3.15 3.23 -3.47
N GLY A 95 -3.12 2.44 -4.54
CA GLY A 95 -3.14 2.90 -5.92
C GLY A 95 -4.33 2.36 -6.70
N LYS A 96 -4.87 3.20 -7.59
CA LYS A 96 -5.90 2.85 -8.56
C LYS A 96 -5.40 3.21 -9.96
N VAL A 97 -5.22 2.21 -10.81
CA VAL A 97 -4.78 2.39 -12.18
C VAL A 97 -5.94 2.20 -13.16
N ASN A 98 -6.04 3.10 -14.13
CA ASN A 98 -6.89 2.95 -15.30
C ASN A 98 -6.08 2.22 -16.38
N LEU A 99 -6.49 0.99 -16.71
CA LEU A 99 -5.80 0.12 -17.65
C LEU A 99 -5.93 0.56 -19.11
N GLU A 100 -6.92 1.41 -19.44
CA GLU A 100 -7.09 1.92 -20.81
C GLU A 100 -6.07 2.99 -21.17
N ASN A 101 -5.66 3.80 -20.17
CA ASN A 101 -4.79 4.93 -20.44
C ASN A 101 -3.52 4.95 -19.56
N GLY A 102 -3.35 4.01 -18.62
CA GLY A 102 -2.17 3.94 -17.75
C GLY A 102 -2.14 4.99 -16.64
N GLU A 103 -3.20 5.76 -16.41
CA GLU A 103 -3.25 6.74 -15.31
C GLU A 103 -3.30 6.02 -13.97
N LEU A 104 -2.29 6.24 -13.12
CA LEU A 104 -2.22 5.74 -11.75
C LEU A 104 -2.46 6.89 -10.78
N THR A 105 -3.57 6.86 -10.07
CA THR A 105 -3.85 7.72 -8.91
C THR A 105 -3.54 6.96 -7.63
N TYR A 106 -2.75 7.54 -6.74
CA TYR A 106 -2.31 6.87 -5.51
C TYR A 106 -2.22 7.80 -4.32
N VAL A 107 -2.19 7.22 -3.15
CA VAL A 107 -2.04 7.88 -1.85
C VAL A 107 -1.22 7.01 -0.92
N SER A 108 -0.26 7.62 -0.21
CA SER A 108 0.48 6.97 0.87
C SER A 108 0.03 7.57 2.20
N ALA A 109 -0.33 6.75 3.15
CA ALA A 109 -0.65 7.12 4.53
C ALA A 109 0.49 6.67 5.45
N GLY A 110 1.61 7.39 5.42
CA GLY A 110 2.79 7.11 6.25
C GLY A 110 3.48 5.77 5.94
N HIS A 111 3.21 5.18 4.79
CA HIS A 111 3.81 3.93 4.34
C HIS A 111 5.13 4.18 3.60
N PRO A 112 6.08 3.21 3.59
CA PRO A 112 7.26 3.31 2.76
C PRO A 112 6.93 3.69 1.31
N PRO A 113 7.72 4.56 0.65
CA PRO A 113 7.42 5.00 -0.70
C PRO A 113 7.48 3.83 -1.68
N ALA A 114 6.51 3.75 -2.59
CA ALA A 114 6.59 2.83 -3.69
C ALA A 114 7.87 3.09 -4.51
N MET A 115 8.45 2.05 -5.08
CA MET A 115 9.55 2.18 -6.02
C MET A 115 9.00 2.07 -7.44
N ILE A 116 9.39 2.99 -8.31
CA ILE A 116 9.03 2.96 -9.73
C ILE A 116 10.26 2.76 -10.59
N LYS A 117 10.14 1.89 -11.58
CA LYS A 117 11.12 1.72 -12.64
C LYS A 117 10.49 2.10 -13.97
N ARG A 118 11.03 3.10 -14.63
CA ARG A 118 10.68 3.44 -16.00
C ARG A 118 11.46 2.56 -16.99
N LYS A 119 10.91 2.35 -18.16
CA LYS A 119 11.56 1.58 -19.23
C LYS A 119 12.97 2.11 -19.51
N GLY A 120 13.98 1.25 -19.34
CA GLY A 120 15.39 1.62 -19.56
C GLY A 120 16.07 2.35 -18.40
N GLU A 121 15.37 2.54 -17.26
CA GLU A 121 15.92 3.15 -16.05
C GLU A 121 16.02 2.12 -14.90
N GLY A 122 16.70 2.51 -13.82
CA GLY A 122 16.67 1.79 -12.55
C GLY A 122 15.47 2.20 -11.68
N PHE A 123 15.21 1.42 -10.61
CA PHE A 123 14.19 1.76 -9.63
C PHE A 123 14.54 3.04 -8.87
N LYS A 124 13.55 3.90 -8.70
CA LYS A 124 13.62 5.14 -7.92
C LYS A 124 12.40 5.22 -6.99
N PRO A 125 12.53 5.84 -5.80
CA PRO A 125 11.37 6.11 -4.96
C PRO A 125 10.35 6.97 -5.71
N LEU A 126 9.09 6.56 -5.67
CA LEU A 126 7.99 7.36 -6.15
C LEU A 126 7.63 8.37 -5.06
N MET A 127 8.10 9.60 -5.23
CA MET A 127 7.85 10.68 -4.27
C MET A 127 6.38 11.04 -4.27
N ASP A 128 5.80 11.13 -3.09
CA ASP A 128 4.41 11.48 -2.89
C ASP A 128 4.23 12.54 -1.79
N ASN A 129 2.99 12.95 -1.58
CA ASN A 129 2.65 13.81 -0.47
C ASN A 129 2.76 13.03 0.85
N GLN A 130 3.49 13.57 1.80
CA GLN A 130 3.61 12.98 3.14
C GLN A 130 2.30 13.16 3.90
N ASN A 131 1.48 12.11 3.89
CA ASN A 131 0.30 12.02 4.73
C ASN A 131 0.62 11.29 6.05
N LYS A 132 -0.22 11.53 7.06
CA LYS A 132 -0.12 10.82 8.33
C LYS A 132 -0.70 9.40 8.22
N PHE A 133 -0.42 8.57 9.23
CA PHE A 133 -0.98 7.22 9.37
C PHE A 133 -2.50 7.25 9.54
N LEU A 134 -3.17 6.17 9.18
CA LEU A 134 -4.58 5.94 9.50
C LEU A 134 -4.78 5.67 11.00
N ALA A 135 -5.96 5.96 11.50
CA ALA A 135 -6.41 5.74 12.87
C ALA A 135 -5.67 6.55 13.94
N THR A 136 -5.11 7.71 13.58
CA THR A 136 -4.39 8.59 14.51
C THR A 136 -5.12 9.87 14.86
N PHE A 137 -5.78 10.49 13.91
CA PHE A 137 -6.51 11.76 14.10
C PHE A 137 -7.84 11.71 13.34
N GLU A 138 -8.90 12.21 13.97
CA GLU A 138 -10.20 12.37 13.32
C GLU A 138 -10.12 13.41 12.19
N ASP A 139 -10.98 13.24 11.19
CA ASP A 139 -11.20 14.16 10.07
C ASP A 139 -9.94 14.58 9.29
N ILE A 140 -8.89 13.76 9.36
CA ILE A 140 -7.68 13.97 8.59
C ILE A 140 -7.98 13.96 7.09
N LYS A 141 -7.32 14.86 6.35
CA LYS A 141 -7.36 14.89 4.89
C LYS A 141 -6.13 14.23 4.31
N PHE A 142 -6.34 13.42 3.28
CA PHE A 142 -5.28 12.75 2.56
C PHE A 142 -5.11 13.36 1.17
N SER A 143 -3.90 13.80 0.86
CA SER A 143 -3.53 14.25 -0.48
C SER A 143 -3.14 13.05 -1.32
N GLN A 144 -3.72 12.94 -2.52
CA GLN A 144 -3.36 11.93 -3.52
C GLN A 144 -2.52 12.53 -4.64
N SER A 145 -1.75 11.71 -5.31
CA SER A 145 -0.96 12.06 -6.49
C SER A 145 -1.41 11.24 -7.69
N THR A 146 -1.13 11.74 -8.89
CA THR A 146 -1.43 11.04 -10.14
C THR A 146 -0.19 11.06 -11.02
N ILE A 147 0.12 9.90 -11.62
CA ILE A 147 1.19 9.75 -12.61
C ILE A 147 0.67 8.98 -13.81
N GLN A 148 1.35 9.17 -14.94
CA GLN A 148 1.15 8.36 -16.13
C GLN A 148 2.12 7.18 -16.10
N LEU A 149 1.59 5.94 -16.18
CA LEU A 149 2.37 4.74 -16.44
C LEU A 149 2.41 4.47 -17.95
N GLU A 150 3.54 3.96 -18.39
CA GLU A 150 3.79 3.56 -19.78
C GLU A 150 4.12 2.06 -19.85
N GLU A 151 4.06 1.49 -21.05
CA GLU A 151 4.40 0.09 -21.27
C GLU A 151 5.86 -0.21 -20.85
N GLY A 152 6.02 -1.19 -19.98
CA GLY A 152 7.32 -1.60 -19.43
C GLY A 152 7.69 -0.92 -18.12
N ASP A 153 6.84 -0.03 -17.58
CA ASP A 153 7.00 0.51 -16.24
C ASP A 153 6.69 -0.55 -15.17
N ILE A 154 7.39 -0.49 -14.05
CA ILE A 154 7.20 -1.39 -12.92
C ILE A 154 6.96 -0.56 -11.66
N VAL A 155 5.90 -0.88 -10.93
CA VAL A 155 5.64 -0.34 -9.58
C VAL A 155 5.87 -1.44 -8.57
N PHE A 156 6.75 -1.20 -7.61
CA PHE A 156 7.09 -2.13 -6.54
C PHE A 156 6.68 -1.55 -5.19
N LEU A 157 5.89 -2.30 -4.44
CA LEU A 157 5.43 -1.97 -3.10
C LEU A 157 6.04 -2.95 -2.09
N TYR A 158 6.32 -2.47 -0.90
CA TYR A 158 6.89 -3.29 0.18
C TYR A 158 6.51 -2.71 1.54
N THR A 159 6.55 -3.54 2.58
CA THR A 159 6.47 -3.10 3.98
C THR A 159 7.87 -3.01 4.58
N ASP A 160 8.01 -2.34 5.71
CA ASP A 160 9.26 -2.20 6.45
C ASP A 160 9.89 -3.56 6.84
N GLY A 161 9.08 -4.62 6.98
CA GLY A 161 9.57 -5.97 7.19
C GLY A 161 10.60 -6.45 6.15
N LEU A 162 10.63 -5.84 4.96
CA LEU A 162 11.68 -6.09 3.96
C LEU A 162 12.97 -5.36 4.30
N THR A 163 12.89 -4.08 4.62
CA THR A 163 14.07 -3.25 4.90
C THR A 163 14.61 -3.44 6.31
N GLU A 164 13.76 -3.86 7.24
CA GLU A 164 14.10 -4.22 8.61
C GLU A 164 14.51 -5.69 8.77
N ALA A 165 14.53 -6.47 7.67
CA ALA A 165 15.07 -7.82 7.70
C ALA A 165 16.53 -7.80 8.21
N GLU A 166 16.80 -8.58 9.26
CA GLU A 166 18.05 -8.52 10.01
C GLU A 166 18.87 -9.80 9.83
N LYS A 167 20.18 -9.63 9.69
CA LYS A 167 21.15 -10.72 9.76
C LYS A 167 22.38 -10.28 10.53
N ASN A 168 22.67 -10.91 11.67
CA ASN A 168 23.81 -10.61 12.54
C ASN A 168 23.85 -9.12 12.99
N ASP A 169 22.73 -8.62 13.51
CA ASP A 169 22.54 -7.23 13.95
C ASP A 169 22.70 -6.18 12.82
N ASP A 170 22.59 -6.58 11.55
CA ASP A 170 22.72 -5.72 10.38
C ASP A 170 21.44 -5.76 9.55
N LEU A 171 20.71 -4.63 9.49
CA LEU A 171 19.47 -4.49 8.75
C LEU A 171 19.73 -4.50 7.24
N PHE A 172 18.81 -5.06 6.48
CA PHE A 172 18.87 -5.02 5.00
C PHE A 172 18.93 -3.59 4.47
N GLY A 173 17.99 -2.74 4.89
CA GLY A 173 17.96 -1.30 4.64
C GLY A 173 17.60 -0.92 3.20
N ASP A 174 17.21 0.36 3.03
CA ASP A 174 16.76 0.91 1.74
C ASP A 174 17.85 0.86 0.67
N LYS A 175 19.11 1.07 1.05
CA LYS A 175 20.23 1.06 0.09
C LYS A 175 20.39 -0.31 -0.57
N ARG A 176 20.38 -1.38 0.23
CA ARG A 176 20.47 -2.75 -0.30
C ARG A 176 19.23 -3.14 -1.09
N LEU A 177 18.04 -2.66 -0.66
CA LEU A 177 16.83 -2.84 -1.44
C LEU A 177 16.99 -2.23 -2.83
N GLN A 178 17.41 -0.99 -2.92
CA GLN A 178 17.59 -0.31 -4.20
C GLN A 178 18.67 -0.99 -5.08
N GLU A 179 19.76 -1.45 -4.48
CA GLU A 179 20.81 -2.20 -5.18
C GLU A 179 20.31 -3.56 -5.69
N ALA A 180 19.44 -4.24 -4.91
CA ALA A 180 18.89 -5.54 -5.29
C ALA A 180 17.83 -5.44 -6.39
N LEU A 181 17.13 -4.31 -6.49
CA LEU A 181 16.12 -4.05 -7.51
C LEU A 181 16.72 -3.61 -8.86
N ASN A 182 17.94 -3.08 -8.88
CA ASN A 182 18.65 -2.56 -10.06
C ASN A 182 19.65 -3.53 -10.63
#